data_e936d15111851160fdd39aba5548393a
#
_entry.id   e936d15111851160fdd39aba5548393a
#
_cell.length_a   1.000
_cell.length_b   1.000
_cell.length_c   1.000
_cell.angle_alpha   90.00
_cell.angle_beta   90.00
_cell.angle_gamma   90.00
#
_symmetry.space_group_name_H-M   'P 1'
#
loop_
_entity.id
_entity.type
_entity.pdbx_description
1 polymer ?
#
loop_
_entity_poly.entity_id
_entity_poly.type
_entity_poly.pdbx_seq_one_letter_code
_entity_poly.pdbx_strand_id
1 'polypeptide(L)'
;MFHLTTALDAASGVPLYEQLYESLAAEMRSGAIPAGTRMPGKRRLAAELSVSVNTVDAAYQILATEGYMEPRERSGFYVQEYLALPTRPEEVPPPVSAAPPEAAEPPVRFDLSTRGVDPGLFPFRTWARLQKELLYSSPQLLTHGDAQGDMELRQALADYLEEYRGVRCTAEQVVVGAGMEYLLSLLAPLLPGKTAVENPGYQRAKQVLENNGVACCCLPVDADGLSVEALSGSGAAVCYVTPSHQFPTGVTMPAGRRTELLHWASRCPGQRYIIEDDYDSEFRFDTRPMPSLQGMAGADGPVVYLSTCSRSLAPGIRIAYMVLPRQLLPAWRAKYRIYSGTVSRFEQQTLARFIREGYFTRHLARERVAYKARRDALAASLRAAFAPDELTLTGLHTGLHLLARLKNAPPDAALRAAAKAQGVALSLLSDYDLTGGERDFSGTFVLGYGSLSEASFPEAGETLRKVCTAAREASVTV
;
A
#
# COMPACT_ATOMS: atom_id res chain seq x y z
N MET A 1 -48.89 -40.55 -5.40
CA MET A 1 -48.62 -40.40 -6.86
C MET A 1 -47.98 -39.02 -7.00
N PHE A 2 -46.77 -39.00 -7.45
CA PHE A 2 -45.94 -37.77 -7.49
C PHE A 2 -46.32 -37.03 -8.79
N HIS A 3 -46.84 -35.79 -8.71
CA HIS A 3 -47.13 -34.94 -9.85
C HIS A 3 -46.03 -33.87 -9.92
N LEU A 4 -45.19 -33.99 -10.94
CA LEU A 4 -44.28 -32.92 -11.29
C LEU A 4 -45.05 -31.71 -11.82
N THR A 5 -44.85 -30.54 -11.22
CA THR A 5 -45.48 -29.28 -11.65
C THR A 5 -44.67 -28.55 -12.69
N THR A 6 -43.64 -29.20 -13.23
CA THR A 6 -42.67 -28.58 -14.15
C THR A 6 -43.28 -28.36 -15.55
N ALA A 7 -43.46 -27.13 -15.93
CA ALA A 7 -43.73 -26.77 -17.33
C ALA A 7 -42.38 -26.50 -18.03
N LEU A 8 -42.04 -27.32 -19.03
CA LEU A 8 -40.85 -27.14 -19.86
C LEU A 8 -41.21 -26.32 -21.09
N ASP A 9 -40.43 -25.28 -21.38
CA ASP A 9 -40.61 -24.38 -22.52
C ASP A 9 -39.55 -24.62 -23.59
N ALA A 10 -39.92 -25.25 -24.70
CA ALA A 10 -39.02 -25.47 -25.83
C ALA A 10 -38.60 -24.18 -26.57
N ALA A 11 -39.31 -23.06 -26.35
CA ALA A 11 -39.03 -21.76 -26.98
C ALA A 11 -38.12 -20.85 -26.16
N SER A 12 -37.80 -21.22 -24.91
CA SER A 12 -37.04 -20.36 -23.97
C SER A 12 -35.55 -20.19 -24.31
N GLY A 13 -35.00 -20.94 -25.27
CA GLY A 13 -33.56 -20.93 -25.58
C GLY A 13 -32.69 -21.71 -24.58
N VAL A 14 -33.23 -22.12 -23.43
CA VAL A 14 -32.56 -22.99 -22.46
C VAL A 14 -32.81 -24.45 -22.81
N PRO A 15 -31.78 -25.32 -22.83
CA PRO A 15 -31.94 -26.73 -23.10
C PRO A 15 -32.95 -27.40 -22.15
N LEU A 16 -33.85 -28.26 -22.69
CA LEU A 16 -34.90 -28.90 -21.90
C LEU A 16 -34.37 -29.75 -20.72
N TYR A 17 -33.18 -30.35 -20.85
CA TYR A 17 -32.57 -31.11 -19.77
C TYR A 17 -32.15 -30.22 -18.62
N GLU A 18 -31.72 -29.01 -18.91
CA GLU A 18 -31.29 -28.00 -17.90
C GLU A 18 -32.52 -27.46 -17.15
N GLN A 19 -33.57 -27.10 -17.87
CA GLN A 19 -34.86 -26.71 -17.25
C GLN A 19 -35.41 -27.81 -16.33
N LEU A 20 -35.35 -29.06 -16.78
CA LEU A 20 -35.80 -30.22 -16.01
C LEU A 20 -34.94 -30.41 -14.76
N TYR A 21 -33.63 -30.30 -14.91
CA TYR A 21 -32.69 -30.38 -13.80
C TYR A 21 -32.97 -29.29 -12.76
N GLU A 22 -33.07 -28.02 -13.18
CA GLU A 22 -33.31 -26.90 -12.26
C GLU A 22 -34.62 -27.05 -11.49
N SER A 23 -35.69 -27.44 -12.17
CA SER A 23 -36.97 -27.67 -11.54
C SER A 23 -36.95 -28.80 -10.53
N LEU A 24 -36.39 -29.96 -10.87
CA LEU A 24 -36.27 -31.10 -9.97
C LEU A 24 -35.38 -30.77 -8.78
N ALA A 25 -34.25 -30.10 -9.00
CA ALA A 25 -33.36 -29.66 -7.94
C ALA A 25 -34.03 -28.68 -6.96
N ALA A 26 -34.87 -27.75 -7.50
CA ALA A 26 -35.65 -26.83 -6.66
C ALA A 26 -36.70 -27.56 -5.81
N GLU A 27 -37.44 -28.51 -6.41
CA GLU A 27 -38.44 -29.32 -5.69
C GLU A 27 -37.81 -30.25 -4.62
N MET A 28 -36.61 -30.79 -4.91
CA MET A 28 -35.86 -31.57 -3.92
C MET A 28 -35.37 -30.68 -2.76
N ARG A 29 -34.81 -29.50 -3.09
CA ARG A 29 -34.33 -28.53 -2.08
C ARG A 29 -35.44 -27.99 -1.18
N SER A 30 -36.62 -27.73 -1.77
CA SER A 30 -37.78 -27.28 -0.97
C SER A 30 -38.45 -28.38 -0.13
N GLY A 31 -38.04 -29.63 -0.37
CA GLY A 31 -38.70 -30.78 0.26
C GLY A 31 -40.05 -31.17 -0.39
N ALA A 32 -40.45 -30.51 -1.46
CA ALA A 32 -41.64 -30.91 -2.26
C ALA A 32 -41.48 -32.34 -2.78
N ILE A 33 -40.25 -32.75 -3.11
CA ILE A 33 -39.87 -34.15 -3.31
C ILE A 33 -39.06 -34.59 -2.06
N PRO A 34 -39.67 -35.36 -1.17
CA PRO A 34 -39.00 -35.76 0.10
C PRO A 34 -37.80 -36.68 -0.13
N ALA A 35 -36.82 -36.62 0.77
CA ALA A 35 -35.72 -37.57 0.82
C ALA A 35 -36.21 -39.01 0.86
N GLY A 36 -35.49 -39.92 0.25
CA GLY A 36 -35.87 -41.33 0.12
C GLY A 36 -36.93 -41.60 -0.98
N THR A 37 -37.50 -40.58 -1.62
CA THR A 37 -38.46 -40.75 -2.72
C THR A 37 -37.81 -41.44 -3.90
N ARG A 38 -38.44 -42.51 -4.39
CA ARG A 38 -38.01 -43.15 -5.61
C ARG A 38 -38.52 -42.37 -6.83
N MET A 39 -37.57 -41.89 -7.63
CA MET A 39 -37.87 -41.12 -8.85
C MET A 39 -38.47 -42.01 -9.96
N PRO A 40 -39.35 -41.45 -10.82
CA PRO A 40 -39.88 -42.19 -11.96
C PRO A 40 -38.77 -42.70 -12.86
N GLY A 41 -38.99 -43.87 -13.49
CA GLY A 41 -38.04 -44.37 -14.48
C GLY A 41 -37.93 -43.44 -15.67
N LYS A 42 -36.74 -43.30 -16.24
CA LYS A 42 -36.43 -42.35 -17.34
C LYS A 42 -37.42 -42.36 -18.50
N ARG A 43 -37.83 -43.60 -18.96
CA ARG A 43 -38.81 -43.74 -20.07
C ARG A 43 -40.20 -43.26 -19.65
N ARG A 44 -40.60 -43.48 -18.41
CA ARG A 44 -41.88 -43.06 -17.88
C ARG A 44 -41.95 -41.54 -17.75
N LEU A 45 -40.93 -40.92 -17.15
CA LEU A 45 -40.89 -39.49 -17.00
C LEU A 45 -40.80 -38.76 -18.33
N ALA A 46 -40.05 -39.30 -19.29
CA ALA A 46 -39.97 -38.77 -20.64
C ALA A 46 -41.35 -38.75 -21.36
N ALA A 47 -42.13 -39.81 -21.18
CA ALA A 47 -43.48 -39.87 -21.72
C ALA A 47 -44.44 -38.90 -21.02
N GLU A 48 -44.37 -38.80 -19.66
CA GLU A 48 -45.20 -37.87 -18.87
C GLU A 48 -44.93 -36.40 -19.23
N LEU A 49 -43.67 -36.03 -19.50
CA LEU A 49 -43.25 -34.65 -19.84
C LEU A 49 -43.20 -34.37 -21.37
N SER A 50 -43.50 -35.37 -22.19
CA SER A 50 -43.41 -35.27 -23.66
C SER A 50 -42.01 -34.83 -24.18
N VAL A 51 -40.94 -35.32 -23.53
CA VAL A 51 -39.54 -35.06 -23.89
C VAL A 51 -38.82 -36.35 -24.32
N SER A 52 -37.59 -36.21 -24.84
CA SER A 52 -36.77 -37.37 -25.15
C SER A 52 -36.25 -38.07 -23.87
N VAL A 53 -36.06 -39.41 -23.97
CA VAL A 53 -35.42 -40.15 -22.86
C VAL A 53 -34.02 -39.64 -22.55
N ASN A 54 -33.30 -39.16 -23.56
CA ASN A 54 -31.96 -38.55 -23.37
C ASN A 54 -32.02 -37.26 -22.57
N THR A 55 -33.05 -36.44 -22.72
CA THR A 55 -33.29 -35.23 -21.94
C THR A 55 -33.42 -35.56 -20.45
N VAL A 56 -34.23 -36.56 -20.12
CA VAL A 56 -34.41 -37.03 -18.74
C VAL A 56 -33.12 -37.66 -18.19
N ASP A 57 -32.43 -38.44 -19.05
CA ASP A 57 -31.19 -39.08 -18.64
C ASP A 57 -30.10 -38.03 -18.28
N ALA A 58 -29.94 -37.02 -19.12
CA ALA A 58 -29.00 -35.92 -18.87
C ALA A 58 -29.31 -35.19 -17.53
N ALA A 59 -30.57 -34.83 -17.31
CA ALA A 59 -30.98 -34.18 -16.06
C ALA A 59 -30.73 -35.08 -14.83
N TYR A 60 -31.05 -36.39 -14.94
CA TYR A 60 -30.81 -37.32 -13.84
C TYR A 60 -29.34 -37.59 -13.56
N GLN A 61 -28.48 -37.58 -14.57
CA GLN A 61 -27.04 -37.72 -14.37
C GLN A 61 -26.48 -36.51 -13.66
N ILE A 62 -26.91 -35.30 -13.99
CA ILE A 62 -26.49 -34.08 -13.31
C ILE A 62 -26.94 -34.12 -11.84
N LEU A 63 -28.23 -34.39 -11.58
CA LEU A 63 -28.77 -34.52 -10.23
C LEU A 63 -28.03 -35.58 -9.37
N ALA A 64 -27.64 -36.70 -9.99
CA ALA A 64 -26.88 -37.73 -9.32
C ALA A 64 -25.43 -37.32 -9.06
N THR A 65 -24.79 -36.63 -10.00
CA THR A 65 -23.43 -36.13 -9.89
C THR A 65 -23.34 -35.06 -8.80
N GLU A 66 -24.35 -34.21 -8.69
CA GLU A 66 -24.44 -33.16 -7.65
C GLU A 66 -24.96 -33.67 -6.31
N GLY A 67 -25.28 -34.96 -6.21
CA GLY A 67 -25.67 -35.60 -4.94
C GLY A 67 -27.14 -35.39 -4.54
N TYR A 68 -28.00 -34.85 -5.41
CA TYR A 68 -29.44 -34.76 -5.15
C TYR A 68 -30.10 -36.13 -5.17
N MET A 69 -29.55 -37.06 -5.98
CA MET A 69 -30.08 -38.43 -6.12
C MET A 69 -28.95 -39.44 -6.10
N GLU A 70 -29.28 -40.64 -5.60
CA GLU A 70 -28.40 -41.80 -5.63
C GLU A 70 -28.98 -42.88 -6.58
N PRO A 71 -28.18 -43.35 -7.57
CA PRO A 71 -28.56 -44.51 -8.34
C PRO A 71 -28.44 -45.78 -7.49
N ARG A 72 -29.54 -46.58 -7.35
CA ARG A 72 -29.52 -47.89 -6.71
C ARG A 72 -29.61 -48.98 -7.75
N GLU A 73 -28.68 -49.90 -7.73
CA GLU A 73 -28.57 -50.96 -8.70
C GLU A 73 -29.89 -51.72 -8.88
N ARG A 74 -30.39 -51.88 -10.08
CA ARG A 74 -31.66 -52.50 -10.48
C ARG A 74 -32.93 -51.89 -9.86
N SER A 75 -32.82 -50.76 -9.14
CA SER A 75 -33.95 -50.15 -8.44
C SER A 75 -34.30 -48.75 -8.91
N GLY A 76 -33.37 -48.04 -9.54
CA GLY A 76 -33.58 -46.69 -10.08
C GLY A 76 -32.89 -45.60 -9.25
N PHE A 77 -33.39 -44.37 -9.33
CA PHE A 77 -32.82 -43.21 -8.64
C PHE A 77 -33.66 -42.87 -7.41
N TYR A 78 -33.00 -42.53 -6.31
CA TYR A 78 -33.62 -42.14 -5.04
C TYR A 78 -33.10 -40.76 -4.60
N VAL A 79 -33.99 -39.89 -4.14
CA VAL A 79 -33.63 -38.59 -3.58
C VAL A 79 -32.83 -38.78 -2.29
N GLN A 80 -31.68 -38.10 -2.23
CA GLN A 80 -30.80 -38.15 -1.04
C GLN A 80 -31.35 -37.27 0.06
N GLU A 81 -30.99 -37.64 1.29
CA GLU A 81 -31.18 -36.78 2.44
C GLU A 81 -30.02 -35.76 2.47
N TYR A 82 -30.33 -34.50 2.23
CA TYR A 82 -29.39 -33.42 2.45
C TYR A 82 -29.98 -32.46 3.47
N LEU A 83 -29.11 -31.96 4.33
CA LEU A 83 -29.49 -30.90 5.23
C LEU A 83 -29.91 -29.68 4.39
N ALA A 84 -31.21 -29.39 4.43
CA ALA A 84 -31.65 -28.09 3.89
C ALA A 84 -30.78 -27.02 4.53
N LEU A 85 -30.06 -26.26 3.74
CA LEU A 85 -29.42 -25.04 4.26
C LEU A 85 -30.53 -24.28 4.99
N PRO A 86 -30.32 -23.87 6.27
CA PRO A 86 -31.35 -23.11 6.96
C PRO A 86 -31.76 -21.99 6.00
N THR A 87 -33.03 -22.03 5.58
CA THR A 87 -33.61 -20.96 4.78
C THR A 87 -33.32 -19.69 5.56
N ARG A 88 -32.44 -18.87 5.03
CA ARG A 88 -32.15 -17.54 5.59
C ARG A 88 -33.53 -16.93 5.79
N PRO A 89 -33.93 -16.55 7.02
CA PRO A 89 -35.17 -15.84 7.21
C PRO A 89 -35.20 -14.72 6.17
N GLU A 90 -36.32 -14.53 5.52
CA GLU A 90 -36.53 -13.49 4.49
C GLU A 90 -36.46 -12.05 5.05
N GLU A 91 -36.05 -11.92 6.31
CA GLU A 91 -35.52 -10.67 6.85
C GLU A 91 -34.13 -10.46 6.29
N VAL A 92 -34.09 -10.03 5.03
CA VAL A 92 -32.94 -9.21 4.59
C VAL A 92 -32.87 -8.07 5.61
N PRO A 93 -31.82 -8.02 6.48
CA PRO A 93 -31.70 -6.88 7.36
C PRO A 93 -31.79 -5.66 6.44
N PRO A 94 -32.56 -4.61 6.83
CA PRO A 94 -32.66 -3.42 6.00
C PRO A 94 -31.25 -3.07 5.59
N PRO A 95 -30.99 -2.74 4.32
CA PRO A 95 -29.66 -2.41 3.86
C PRO A 95 -29.07 -1.48 4.92
N VAL A 96 -27.92 -1.89 5.51
CA VAL A 96 -27.24 -1.05 6.49
C VAL A 96 -27.31 0.33 5.90
N SER A 97 -28.09 1.21 6.51
CA SER A 97 -28.38 2.54 5.98
C SER A 97 -27.04 3.10 5.59
N ALA A 98 -26.80 3.19 4.28
CA ALA A 98 -25.59 3.85 3.80
C ALA A 98 -25.57 5.16 4.57
N ALA A 99 -24.52 5.40 5.35
CA ALA A 99 -24.35 6.66 6.03
C ALA A 99 -24.74 7.74 5.01
N PRO A 100 -25.57 8.73 5.38
CA PRO A 100 -26.03 9.73 4.44
C PRO A 100 -24.80 10.18 3.66
N PRO A 101 -24.87 10.29 2.32
CA PRO A 101 -23.71 10.64 1.52
C PRO A 101 -23.07 11.85 2.19
N GLU A 102 -21.86 11.68 2.69
CA GLU A 102 -21.08 12.79 3.25
C GLU A 102 -21.20 13.92 2.25
N ALA A 103 -21.60 15.11 2.71
CA ALA A 103 -21.81 16.26 1.83
C ALA A 103 -20.59 16.38 0.93
N ALA A 104 -20.78 16.33 -0.39
CA ALA A 104 -19.71 16.25 -1.36
C ALA A 104 -18.64 17.28 -1.00
N GLU A 105 -17.44 16.79 -0.65
CA GLU A 105 -16.34 17.68 -0.32
C GLU A 105 -16.06 18.59 -1.50
N PRO A 106 -15.77 19.88 -1.28
CA PRO A 106 -15.42 20.79 -2.36
C PRO A 106 -14.25 20.19 -3.15
N PRO A 107 -14.26 20.30 -4.50
CA PRO A 107 -13.21 19.73 -5.31
C PRO A 107 -11.86 20.35 -4.92
N VAL A 108 -10.84 19.49 -4.75
CA VAL A 108 -9.48 19.94 -4.45
C VAL A 108 -8.94 20.64 -5.68
N ARG A 109 -8.63 21.94 -5.53
CA ARG A 109 -8.04 22.78 -6.58
C ARG A 109 -6.52 22.77 -6.54
N PHE A 110 -5.94 22.85 -5.35
CA PHE A 110 -4.48 22.79 -5.13
C PHE A 110 -4.16 21.67 -4.15
N ASP A 111 -3.55 20.58 -4.67
CA ASP A 111 -3.05 19.50 -3.83
C ASP A 111 -1.59 19.78 -3.44
N LEU A 112 -1.41 20.32 -2.25
CA LEU A 112 -0.12 20.53 -1.59
C LEU A 112 0.18 19.42 -0.57
N SER A 113 -0.53 18.29 -0.62
CA SER A 113 -0.23 17.14 0.23
C SER A 113 1.08 16.48 -0.15
N THR A 114 1.69 15.78 0.81
CA THR A 114 2.95 15.06 0.56
C THR A 114 2.75 13.76 -0.25
N ARG A 115 1.52 13.42 -0.64
CA ARG A 115 1.20 12.16 -1.33
C ARG A 115 1.31 12.24 -2.84
N GLY A 116 1.25 13.45 -3.39
CA GLY A 116 1.19 13.69 -4.82
C GLY A 116 2.47 13.30 -5.56
N VAL A 117 2.28 12.75 -6.75
CA VAL A 117 3.31 12.55 -7.78
C VAL A 117 2.75 13.08 -9.10
N ASP A 118 3.62 13.43 -10.03
CA ASP A 118 3.21 13.86 -11.36
C ASP A 118 3.09 12.66 -12.31
N PRO A 119 1.89 12.27 -12.74
CA PRO A 119 1.73 11.22 -13.73
C PRO A 119 2.41 11.55 -15.07
N GLY A 120 2.61 12.83 -15.40
CA GLY A 120 3.26 13.27 -16.64
C GLY A 120 4.75 12.95 -16.70
N LEU A 121 5.39 12.73 -15.54
CA LEU A 121 6.80 12.34 -15.48
C LEU A 121 6.99 10.83 -15.67
N PHE A 122 5.95 10.03 -15.49
CA PHE A 122 6.06 8.57 -15.61
C PHE A 122 6.47 8.15 -17.04
N PRO A 123 7.42 7.25 -17.21
CA PRO A 123 7.99 6.89 -18.50
C PRO A 123 7.12 5.89 -19.29
N PHE A 124 5.85 6.23 -19.56
CA PHE A 124 4.83 5.35 -20.16
C PHE A 124 5.31 4.59 -21.40
N ARG A 125 5.95 5.27 -22.35
CA ARG A 125 6.38 4.63 -23.62
C ARG A 125 7.43 3.54 -23.38
N THR A 126 8.41 3.82 -22.52
CA THR A 126 9.48 2.86 -22.22
C THR A 126 8.92 1.70 -21.41
N TRP A 127 8.12 1.99 -20.39
CA TRP A 127 7.51 0.98 -19.54
C TRP A 127 6.62 0.03 -20.34
N ALA A 128 5.68 0.58 -21.13
CA ALA A 128 4.78 -0.22 -21.97
C ALA A 128 5.52 -1.07 -23.01
N ARG A 129 6.62 -0.55 -23.61
CA ARG A 129 7.45 -1.32 -24.53
C ARG A 129 8.10 -2.52 -23.84
N LEU A 130 8.71 -2.31 -22.67
CA LEU A 130 9.36 -3.37 -21.90
C LEU A 130 8.34 -4.44 -21.47
N GLN A 131 7.17 -4.04 -20.98
CA GLN A 131 6.09 -4.97 -20.62
C GLN A 131 5.61 -5.78 -21.82
N LYS A 132 5.37 -5.12 -22.96
CA LYS A 132 4.94 -5.79 -24.19
C LYS A 132 5.96 -6.84 -24.62
N GLU A 133 7.24 -6.51 -24.64
CA GLU A 133 8.30 -7.46 -24.99
C GLU A 133 8.30 -8.67 -24.06
N LEU A 134 8.19 -8.48 -22.74
CA LEU A 134 8.14 -9.56 -21.74
C LEU A 134 6.92 -10.46 -21.92
N LEU A 135 5.74 -9.89 -22.17
CA LEU A 135 4.51 -10.67 -22.38
C LEU A 135 4.64 -11.66 -23.54
N TYR A 136 5.33 -11.26 -24.63
CA TYR A 136 5.49 -12.12 -25.80
C TYR A 136 6.66 -13.10 -25.71
N SER A 137 7.70 -12.76 -24.95
CA SER A 137 8.95 -13.55 -24.94
C SER A 137 9.15 -14.39 -23.68
N SER A 138 8.35 -14.23 -22.64
CA SER A 138 8.65 -14.77 -21.31
C SER A 138 7.44 -15.50 -20.67
N PRO A 139 6.91 -16.58 -21.28
CA PRO A 139 5.76 -17.32 -20.76
C PRO A 139 6.01 -17.93 -19.36
N GLN A 140 7.27 -18.17 -18.99
CA GLN A 140 7.64 -18.65 -17.66
C GLN A 140 7.28 -17.68 -16.54
N LEU A 141 6.99 -16.41 -16.83
CA LEU A 141 6.54 -15.43 -15.84
C LEU A 141 5.11 -15.68 -15.35
N LEU A 142 4.36 -16.56 -16.02
CA LEU A 142 3.03 -17.02 -15.58
C LEU A 142 3.08 -18.02 -14.42
N THR A 143 4.26 -18.56 -14.10
CA THR A 143 4.42 -19.48 -12.96
C THR A 143 4.68 -18.72 -11.67
N HIS A 144 4.55 -19.41 -10.52
CA HIS A 144 4.94 -18.85 -9.23
C HIS A 144 6.41 -18.43 -9.22
N GLY A 145 6.70 -17.26 -8.64
CA GLY A 145 8.05 -16.75 -8.41
C GLY A 145 8.58 -17.11 -7.02
N ASP A 146 9.80 -16.63 -6.74
CA ASP A 146 10.42 -16.75 -5.42
C ASP A 146 9.70 -15.86 -4.39
N ALA A 147 9.59 -16.32 -3.15
CA ALA A 147 8.99 -15.57 -2.04
C ALA A 147 9.70 -14.23 -1.76
N GLN A 148 11.00 -14.14 -2.04
CA GLN A 148 11.77 -12.89 -1.92
C GLN A 148 11.64 -11.97 -3.14
N GLY A 149 10.99 -12.41 -4.22
CA GLY A 149 10.96 -11.76 -5.52
C GLY A 149 11.97 -12.34 -6.51
N ASP A 150 11.78 -12.05 -7.79
CA ASP A 150 12.58 -12.57 -8.88
C ASP A 150 14.07 -12.17 -8.75
N MET A 151 14.98 -13.13 -8.97
CA MET A 151 16.42 -12.94 -8.80
C MET A 151 16.95 -11.77 -9.64
N GLU A 152 16.46 -11.63 -10.87
CA GLU A 152 16.88 -10.57 -11.79
C GLU A 152 16.58 -9.17 -11.25
N LEU A 153 15.45 -8.99 -10.57
CA LEU A 153 15.12 -7.71 -9.94
C LEU A 153 15.97 -7.50 -8.69
N ARG A 154 16.12 -8.54 -7.87
CA ARG A 154 16.93 -8.46 -6.64
C ARG A 154 18.39 -8.11 -6.95
N GLN A 155 18.96 -8.68 -8.02
CA GLN A 155 20.30 -8.34 -8.47
C GLN A 155 20.38 -6.89 -8.99
N ALA A 156 19.44 -6.49 -9.85
CA ALA A 156 19.40 -5.12 -10.39
C ALA A 156 19.26 -4.07 -9.27
N LEU A 157 18.49 -4.38 -8.22
CA LEU A 157 18.35 -3.50 -7.05
C LEU A 157 19.65 -3.48 -6.23
N ALA A 158 20.30 -4.62 -5.99
CA ALA A 158 21.56 -4.66 -5.26
C ALA A 158 22.63 -3.82 -5.94
N ASP A 159 22.80 -3.97 -7.25
CA ASP A 159 23.76 -3.21 -8.06
C ASP A 159 23.46 -1.70 -8.04
N TYR A 160 22.20 -1.33 -8.21
CA TYR A 160 21.73 0.05 -8.14
C TYR A 160 22.00 0.68 -6.76
N LEU A 161 21.68 -0.04 -5.69
CA LEU A 161 21.84 0.44 -4.32
C LEU A 161 23.29 0.63 -3.93
N GLU A 162 24.19 -0.25 -4.39
CA GLU A 162 25.62 -0.11 -4.17
C GLU A 162 26.15 1.15 -4.86
N GLU A 163 25.78 1.36 -6.13
CA GLU A 163 26.27 2.49 -6.93
C GLU A 163 25.76 3.85 -6.42
N TYR A 164 24.45 3.93 -6.10
CA TYR A 164 23.81 5.23 -5.83
C TYR A 164 23.60 5.55 -4.36
N ARG A 165 23.58 4.53 -3.49
CA ARG A 165 23.31 4.69 -2.05
C ARG A 165 24.44 4.19 -1.15
N GLY A 166 25.40 3.51 -1.72
CA GLY A 166 26.48 2.87 -0.97
C GLY A 166 25.99 1.72 -0.08
N VAL A 167 24.78 1.20 -0.33
CA VAL A 167 24.24 0.03 0.38
C VAL A 167 25.05 -1.19 -0.02
N ARG A 168 25.54 -1.92 0.98
CA ARG A 168 26.35 -3.12 0.75
C ARG A 168 25.51 -4.36 0.98
N CYS A 169 25.07 -4.98 -0.10
CA CYS A 169 24.26 -6.19 -0.02
C CYS A 169 24.47 -7.09 -1.25
N THR A 170 24.00 -8.32 -1.14
CA THR A 170 23.83 -9.25 -2.26
C THR A 170 22.36 -9.42 -2.59
N ALA A 171 22.04 -9.92 -3.78
CA ALA A 171 20.66 -10.22 -4.18
C ALA A 171 19.94 -11.17 -3.21
N GLU A 172 20.67 -12.00 -2.47
CA GLU A 172 20.10 -12.90 -1.45
C GLU A 172 19.54 -12.17 -0.23
N GLN A 173 20.00 -10.95 0.04
CA GLN A 173 19.53 -10.11 1.15
C GLN A 173 18.32 -9.24 0.75
N VAL A 174 18.07 -9.10 -0.56
CA VAL A 174 16.98 -8.27 -1.07
C VAL A 174 15.67 -9.04 -1.03
N VAL A 175 14.62 -8.41 -0.50
CA VAL A 175 13.24 -8.90 -0.50
C VAL A 175 12.36 -7.85 -1.16
N VAL A 176 11.59 -8.27 -2.17
CA VAL A 176 10.65 -7.42 -2.92
C VAL A 176 9.23 -7.68 -2.41
N GLY A 177 8.45 -6.62 -2.22
CA GLY A 177 7.07 -6.74 -1.74
C GLY A 177 6.15 -5.64 -2.25
N ALA A 178 4.84 -5.87 -2.13
CA ALA A 178 3.78 -4.98 -2.63
C ALA A 178 3.56 -3.76 -1.71
N GLY A 179 4.60 -2.99 -1.49
CA GLY A 179 4.59 -1.76 -0.70
C GLY A 179 5.21 -1.92 0.68
N MET A 180 5.47 -0.78 1.30
CA MET A 180 6.17 -0.68 2.59
C MET A 180 5.40 -1.37 3.71
N GLU A 181 4.08 -1.21 3.75
CA GLU A 181 3.22 -1.78 4.78
C GLU A 181 3.33 -3.32 4.80
N TYR A 182 3.35 -3.95 3.63
CA TYR A 182 3.54 -5.40 3.51
C TYR A 182 4.91 -5.82 4.02
N LEU A 183 5.98 -5.15 3.61
CA LEU A 183 7.34 -5.47 4.05
C LEU A 183 7.53 -5.29 5.56
N LEU A 184 6.97 -4.22 6.14
CA LEU A 184 6.98 -4.00 7.60
C LEU A 184 6.21 -5.09 8.34
N SER A 185 5.07 -5.54 7.81
CA SER A 185 4.29 -6.65 8.41
C SER A 185 5.09 -7.97 8.42
N LEU A 186 5.87 -8.23 7.37
CA LEU A 186 6.74 -9.40 7.34
C LEU A 186 7.98 -9.25 8.24
N LEU A 187 8.49 -8.04 8.38
CA LEU A 187 9.67 -7.74 9.18
C LEU A 187 9.37 -7.77 10.68
N ALA A 188 8.22 -7.26 11.11
CA ALA A 188 7.82 -7.12 12.50
C ALA A 188 8.05 -8.39 13.35
N PRO A 189 7.63 -9.61 12.92
CA PRO A 189 7.82 -10.82 13.71
C PRO A 189 9.26 -11.38 13.67
N LEU A 190 10.19 -10.76 12.96
CA LEU A 190 11.60 -11.14 12.91
C LEU A 190 12.46 -10.31 13.85
N LEU A 191 11.95 -9.18 14.30
CA LEU A 191 12.68 -8.23 15.12
C LEU A 191 12.36 -8.39 16.62
N PRO A 192 13.33 -8.15 17.50
CA PRO A 192 13.12 -8.30 18.93
C PRO A 192 12.43 -7.11 19.57
N GLY A 193 11.60 -7.35 20.56
CA GLY A 193 11.18 -6.38 21.56
C GLY A 193 10.38 -5.19 21.05
N LYS A 194 10.53 -4.06 21.74
CA LYS A 194 9.84 -2.80 21.46
C LYS A 194 10.56 -1.99 20.39
N THR A 195 9.78 -1.32 19.51
CA THR A 195 10.32 -0.43 18.48
C THR A 195 10.12 1.04 18.86
N ALA A 196 11.18 1.82 18.81
CA ALA A 196 11.13 3.27 18.87
C ALA A 196 10.85 3.86 17.49
N VAL A 197 9.94 4.83 17.40
CA VAL A 197 9.62 5.58 16.18
C VAL A 197 9.84 7.07 16.40
N GLU A 198 10.16 7.80 15.35
CA GLU A 198 10.33 9.25 15.36
C GLU A 198 9.03 9.97 15.70
N ASN A 199 9.09 11.08 16.46
CA ASN A 199 7.97 11.98 16.72
C ASN A 199 8.39 13.45 16.59
N PRO A 200 7.84 14.24 15.64
CA PRO A 200 6.80 13.84 14.68
C PRO A 200 7.33 12.80 13.69
N GLY A 201 6.44 11.94 13.18
CA GLY A 201 6.88 10.80 12.40
C GLY A 201 5.82 10.17 11.50
N TYR A 202 6.19 9.08 10.86
CA TYR A 202 5.33 8.37 9.91
C TYR A 202 4.35 7.44 10.64
N GLN A 203 3.13 7.93 10.86
CA GLN A 203 2.07 7.24 11.61
C GLN A 203 1.78 5.82 11.09
N ARG A 204 1.81 5.63 9.76
CA ARG A 204 1.51 4.30 9.18
C ARG A 204 2.52 3.23 9.59
N ALA A 205 3.81 3.57 9.67
CA ALA A 205 4.82 2.61 10.12
C ALA A 205 4.53 2.15 11.56
N LYS A 206 4.24 3.10 12.47
CA LYS A 206 3.83 2.78 13.84
C LYS A 206 2.60 1.87 13.86
N GLN A 207 1.56 2.24 13.14
CA GLN A 207 0.31 1.49 13.09
C GLN A 207 0.49 0.07 12.54
N VAL A 208 1.30 -0.10 11.49
CA VAL A 208 1.59 -1.42 10.92
C VAL A 208 2.35 -2.29 11.93
N LEU A 209 3.34 -1.74 12.62
CA LEU A 209 4.09 -2.45 13.67
C LEU A 209 3.15 -2.88 14.81
N GLU A 210 2.31 -1.97 15.31
CA GLU A 210 1.34 -2.26 16.38
C GLU A 210 0.29 -3.31 15.95
N ASN A 211 -0.23 -3.23 14.73
CA ASN A 211 -1.14 -4.23 14.18
C ASN A 211 -0.51 -5.64 14.07
N ASN A 212 0.82 -5.70 14.01
CA ASN A 212 1.58 -6.96 14.04
C ASN A 212 2.08 -7.33 15.45
N GLY A 213 1.53 -6.72 16.50
CA GLY A 213 1.83 -7.06 17.89
C GLY A 213 3.13 -6.48 18.45
N VAL A 214 3.77 -5.54 17.73
CA VAL A 214 4.99 -4.88 18.21
C VAL A 214 4.63 -3.65 19.03
N ALA A 215 5.07 -3.61 20.27
CA ALA A 215 4.94 -2.41 21.11
C ALA A 215 5.81 -1.26 20.55
N CYS A 216 5.22 -0.07 20.38
CA CYS A 216 5.94 1.10 19.89
C CYS A 216 6.10 2.16 21.00
N CYS A 217 7.17 2.96 20.92
CA CYS A 217 7.32 4.19 21.68
C CYS A 217 7.77 5.32 20.76
N CYS A 218 7.19 6.50 20.98
CA CYS A 218 7.48 7.69 20.19
C CYS A 218 8.62 8.47 20.83
N LEU A 219 9.67 8.77 20.07
CA LEU A 219 10.83 9.48 20.57
C LEU A 219 11.02 10.81 19.83
N PRO A 220 11.52 11.85 20.54
CA PRO A 220 11.65 13.17 19.97
C PRO A 220 12.68 13.23 18.84
N VAL A 221 12.32 13.98 17.81
CA VAL A 221 13.23 14.45 16.74
C VAL A 221 13.73 15.84 17.12
N ASP A 222 15.04 16.06 17.05
CA ASP A 222 15.71 17.35 17.20
C ASP A 222 16.26 17.86 15.85
N ALA A 223 17.14 18.85 15.88
CA ALA A 223 17.76 19.42 14.67
C ALA A 223 18.61 18.41 13.87
N ASP A 224 19.04 17.32 14.49
CA ASP A 224 19.89 16.27 13.93
C ASP A 224 19.13 14.94 13.69
N GLY A 225 17.83 14.89 13.91
CA GLY A 225 17.00 13.70 13.77
C GLY A 225 16.64 13.03 15.10
N LEU A 226 16.42 11.72 15.12
CA LEU A 226 16.06 10.98 16.31
C LEU A 226 17.10 11.17 17.44
N SER A 227 16.64 11.50 18.66
CA SER A 227 17.51 11.60 19.84
C SER A 227 18.01 10.22 20.28
N VAL A 228 19.33 9.99 20.18
CA VAL A 228 19.96 8.73 20.61
C VAL A 228 20.01 8.61 22.13
N GLU A 229 20.05 9.73 22.86
CA GLU A 229 19.91 9.74 24.31
C GLU A 229 18.54 9.20 24.74
N ALA A 230 17.47 9.76 24.18
CA ALA A 230 16.10 9.29 24.43
C ALA A 230 15.93 7.81 24.02
N LEU A 231 16.53 7.40 22.89
CA LEU A 231 16.52 6.02 22.43
C LEU A 231 17.20 5.09 23.44
N SER A 232 18.34 5.47 23.98
CA SER A 232 19.08 4.68 24.96
C SER A 232 18.32 4.47 26.28
N GLY A 233 17.53 5.46 26.69
CA GLY A 233 16.68 5.39 27.89
C GLY A 233 15.32 4.71 27.66
N SER A 234 14.90 4.47 26.42
CA SER A 234 13.55 4.02 26.08
C SER A 234 13.27 2.54 26.33
N GLY A 235 14.32 1.72 26.47
CA GLY A 235 14.21 0.26 26.51
C GLY A 235 13.82 -0.37 25.16
N ALA A 236 13.87 0.37 24.03
CA ALA A 236 13.62 -0.16 22.72
C ALA A 236 14.78 -1.04 22.24
N ALA A 237 14.45 -2.13 21.54
CA ALA A 237 15.42 -2.99 20.88
C ALA A 237 15.55 -2.67 19.37
N VAL A 238 14.57 -1.97 18.82
CA VAL A 238 14.56 -1.54 17.42
C VAL A 238 14.26 -0.05 17.35
N CYS A 239 14.83 0.65 16.37
CA CYS A 239 14.39 1.99 16.02
C CYS A 239 14.08 2.09 14.53
N TYR A 240 12.98 2.77 14.21
CA TYR A 240 12.57 3.12 12.85
C TYR A 240 12.88 4.59 12.60
N VAL A 241 13.70 4.87 11.60
CA VAL A 241 14.19 6.21 11.28
C VAL A 241 14.18 6.48 9.77
N THR A 242 14.04 7.76 9.41
CA THR A 242 14.10 8.28 8.04
C THR A 242 15.30 9.24 7.87
N PRO A 243 16.55 8.72 7.93
CA PRO A 243 17.75 9.53 8.17
C PRO A 243 18.18 10.37 6.98
N SER A 244 17.79 10.04 5.78
CA SER A 244 18.12 10.78 4.56
C SER A 244 17.28 12.05 4.40
N HIS A 245 16.04 11.98 4.87
CA HIS A 245 15.07 13.07 4.86
C HIS A 245 13.97 12.73 5.88
N GLN A 246 14.16 13.18 7.12
CA GLN A 246 13.24 12.86 8.20
C GLN A 246 11.82 13.28 7.86
N PHE A 247 10.91 12.34 7.93
CA PHE A 247 9.51 12.62 7.66
C PHE A 247 8.76 12.90 8.97
N PRO A 248 8.10 14.06 9.09
CA PRO A 248 7.88 15.09 8.05
C PRO A 248 8.79 16.33 8.17
N THR A 249 9.76 16.39 9.11
CA THR A 249 10.50 17.63 9.41
C THR A 249 11.48 18.06 8.32
N GLY A 250 11.83 17.17 7.41
CA GLY A 250 12.80 17.45 6.35
C GLY A 250 14.26 17.48 6.82
N VAL A 251 14.53 17.11 8.06
CA VAL A 251 15.89 17.06 8.62
C VAL A 251 16.69 15.93 7.97
N THR A 252 17.90 16.22 7.54
CA THR A 252 18.87 15.19 7.14
C THR A 252 19.78 14.86 8.31
N MET A 253 19.76 13.63 8.76
CA MET A 253 20.56 13.15 9.89
C MET A 253 22.05 13.25 9.57
N PRO A 254 22.86 14.04 10.31
CA PRO A 254 24.28 14.23 10.05
C PRO A 254 25.09 12.97 10.38
N ALA A 255 26.31 12.89 9.84
CA ALA A 255 27.18 11.71 10.01
C ALA A 255 27.46 11.37 11.48
N GLY A 256 27.61 12.36 12.37
CA GLY A 256 27.80 12.17 13.80
C GLY A 256 26.63 11.39 14.41
N ARG A 257 25.39 11.86 14.20
CA ARG A 257 24.18 11.20 14.72
C ARG A 257 23.99 9.80 14.13
N ARG A 258 24.33 9.59 12.84
CA ARG A 258 24.31 8.24 12.21
C ARG A 258 25.29 7.29 12.91
N THR A 259 26.48 7.78 13.22
CA THR A 259 27.52 7.00 13.94
C THR A 259 27.06 6.66 15.37
N GLU A 260 26.47 7.61 16.09
CA GLU A 260 25.90 7.35 17.42
C GLU A 260 24.82 6.28 17.39
N LEU A 261 23.93 6.35 16.40
CA LEU A 261 22.85 5.38 16.23
C LEU A 261 23.38 3.98 15.90
N LEU A 262 24.40 3.88 15.03
CA LEU A 262 25.07 2.62 14.73
C LEU A 262 25.79 2.06 15.96
N HIS A 263 26.45 2.90 16.76
CA HIS A 263 27.05 2.48 18.03
C HIS A 263 26.00 1.97 19.01
N TRP A 264 24.83 2.64 19.11
CA TRP A 264 23.74 2.16 19.97
C TRP A 264 23.32 0.73 19.59
N ALA A 265 23.14 0.43 18.29
CA ALA A 265 22.76 -0.89 17.83
C ALA A 265 23.88 -1.92 18.02
N SER A 266 25.13 -1.55 17.74
CA SER A 266 26.29 -2.45 17.80
C SER A 266 26.70 -2.87 19.23
N ARG A 267 26.26 -2.13 20.28
CA ARG A 267 26.52 -2.51 21.69
C ARG A 267 25.81 -3.80 22.11
N CYS A 268 24.75 -4.21 21.40
CA CYS A 268 24.01 -5.43 21.68
C CYS A 268 23.76 -6.20 20.36
N PRO A 269 24.78 -6.86 19.80
CA PRO A 269 24.67 -7.55 18.52
C PRO A 269 23.57 -8.60 18.55
N GLY A 270 22.75 -8.64 17.50
CA GLY A 270 21.62 -9.57 17.37
C GLY A 270 20.40 -9.27 18.25
N GLN A 271 20.51 -8.27 19.16
CA GLN A 271 19.42 -7.84 20.04
C GLN A 271 18.90 -6.45 19.72
N ARG A 272 19.63 -5.66 18.93
CA ARG A 272 19.22 -4.33 18.48
C ARG A 272 19.33 -4.19 17.00
N TYR A 273 18.32 -3.53 16.40
CA TYR A 273 18.27 -3.26 14.97
C TYR A 273 17.82 -1.84 14.67
N ILE A 274 18.24 -1.34 13.52
CA ILE A 274 17.77 -0.08 12.94
C ILE A 274 16.97 -0.42 11.70
N ILE A 275 15.77 0.10 11.56
CA ILE A 275 15.01 0.12 10.31
C ILE A 275 15.26 1.49 9.68
N GLU A 276 16.02 1.52 8.61
CA GLU A 276 16.28 2.71 7.80
C GLU A 276 15.25 2.78 6.67
N ASP A 277 14.28 3.67 6.76
CA ASP A 277 13.34 3.95 5.68
C ASP A 277 13.88 5.08 4.80
N ASP A 278 14.24 4.73 3.58
CA ASP A 278 14.86 5.60 2.58
C ASP A 278 13.89 5.82 1.41
N TYR A 279 12.83 6.59 1.66
CA TYR A 279 11.66 6.70 0.79
C TYR A 279 11.78 7.71 -0.36
N ASP A 280 12.71 8.71 -0.28
CA ASP A 280 12.85 9.77 -1.27
C ASP A 280 14.29 10.32 -1.44
N SER A 281 15.29 9.58 -1.03
CA SER A 281 16.70 9.99 -1.06
C SER A 281 17.27 10.23 -2.45
N GLU A 282 16.60 9.79 -3.50
CA GLU A 282 16.92 10.13 -4.87
C GLU A 282 16.76 11.63 -5.16
N PHE A 283 15.89 12.33 -4.42
CA PHE A 283 15.55 13.74 -4.64
C PHE A 283 16.41 14.66 -3.77
N ARG A 284 17.68 14.80 -4.13
CA ARG A 284 18.61 15.76 -3.55
C ARG A 284 18.96 16.81 -4.60
N PHE A 285 18.85 18.08 -4.20
CA PHE A 285 18.97 19.18 -5.13
C PHE A 285 20.27 19.97 -4.98
N ASP A 286 20.66 20.26 -3.72
CA ASP A 286 21.75 21.20 -3.43
C ASP A 286 22.81 20.62 -2.50
N THR A 287 22.74 19.32 -2.16
CA THR A 287 23.65 18.64 -1.24
C THR A 287 24.28 17.40 -1.87
N ARG A 288 25.48 17.03 -1.42
CA ARG A 288 26.09 15.74 -1.82
C ARG A 288 25.36 14.56 -1.20
N PRO A 289 25.26 13.42 -1.88
CA PRO A 289 24.72 12.20 -1.29
C PRO A 289 25.52 11.79 -0.05
N MET A 290 24.80 11.53 1.04
CA MET A 290 25.38 10.91 2.23
C MET A 290 25.13 9.39 2.16
N PRO A 291 26.11 8.53 2.49
CA PRO A 291 25.89 7.10 2.55
C PRO A 291 24.72 6.74 3.45
N SER A 292 23.97 5.67 3.12
CA SER A 292 22.93 5.14 4.00
C SER A 292 23.51 4.60 5.31
N LEU A 293 22.71 4.48 6.36
CA LEU A 293 23.11 3.80 7.60
C LEU A 293 23.56 2.37 7.33
N GLN A 294 22.84 1.66 6.42
CA GLN A 294 23.21 0.32 6.02
C GLN A 294 24.57 0.29 5.33
N GLY A 295 24.86 1.25 4.43
CA GLY A 295 26.16 1.35 3.78
C GLY A 295 27.31 1.62 4.75
N MET A 296 27.06 2.45 5.78
CA MET A 296 28.02 2.71 6.87
C MET A 296 28.22 1.48 7.77
N ALA A 297 27.17 0.73 8.04
CA ALA A 297 27.21 -0.49 8.87
C ALA A 297 27.79 -1.70 8.14
N GLY A 298 27.67 -1.75 6.82
CA GLY A 298 28.05 -2.91 5.98
C GLY A 298 26.99 -4.02 5.96
N ALA A 299 27.26 -5.06 5.15
CA ALA A 299 26.31 -6.16 4.88
C ALA A 299 25.93 -6.99 6.13
N ASP A 300 26.78 -7.01 7.13
CA ASP A 300 26.60 -7.77 8.37
C ASP A 300 26.16 -6.84 9.55
N GLY A 301 25.96 -5.55 9.28
CA GLY A 301 25.52 -4.57 10.26
C GLY A 301 24.06 -4.77 10.71
N PRO A 302 23.65 -4.11 11.83
CA PRO A 302 22.32 -4.28 12.40
C PRO A 302 21.24 -3.43 11.71
N VAL A 303 21.36 -3.13 10.43
CA VAL A 303 20.47 -2.21 9.70
C VAL A 303 19.64 -2.99 8.69
N VAL A 304 18.33 -2.90 8.83
CA VAL A 304 17.36 -3.27 7.78
C VAL A 304 17.11 -2.02 6.95
N TYR A 305 17.47 -2.05 5.68
CA TYR A 305 17.22 -0.95 4.76
C TYR A 305 15.89 -1.18 4.04
N LEU A 306 15.01 -0.18 4.04
CA LEU A 306 13.72 -0.19 3.35
C LEU A 306 13.69 0.92 2.31
N SER A 307 13.10 0.65 1.16
CA SER A 307 12.82 1.68 0.15
C SER A 307 11.65 1.29 -0.75
N THR A 308 11.18 2.26 -1.54
CA THR A 308 9.99 2.09 -2.37
C THR A 308 10.12 2.81 -3.71
N CYS A 309 9.58 2.23 -4.77
CA CYS A 309 9.46 2.90 -6.07
C CYS A 309 8.26 3.87 -6.15
N SER A 310 7.53 4.08 -5.04
CA SER A 310 6.31 4.92 -5.04
C SER A 310 6.59 6.39 -5.33
N ARG A 311 7.78 6.88 -5.00
CA ARG A 311 8.20 8.28 -5.22
C ARG A 311 8.99 8.46 -6.51
N SER A 312 9.81 7.47 -6.82
CA SER A 312 10.70 7.47 -7.98
C SER A 312 10.05 6.94 -9.27
N LEU A 313 8.82 6.41 -9.19
CA LEU A 313 8.03 5.99 -10.36
C LEU A 313 6.56 6.38 -10.17
N ALA A 314 5.80 5.58 -9.43
CA ALA A 314 4.41 5.88 -9.12
C ALA A 314 3.90 5.02 -7.93
N PRO A 315 3.05 5.57 -7.04
CA PRO A 315 2.47 4.82 -5.93
C PRO A 315 1.67 3.58 -6.37
N GLY A 316 1.03 3.66 -7.55
CA GLY A 316 0.21 2.58 -8.10
C GLY A 316 0.98 1.33 -8.53
N ILE A 317 2.30 1.42 -8.78
CA ILE A 317 3.14 0.26 -9.13
C ILE A 317 3.29 -0.71 -7.95
N ARG A 318 3.17 -0.21 -6.71
CA ARG A 318 3.23 -1.03 -5.48
C ARG A 318 4.49 -1.87 -5.34
N ILE A 319 5.64 -1.42 -5.83
CA ILE A 319 6.92 -2.09 -5.62
C ILE A 319 7.68 -1.39 -4.50
N ALA A 320 7.99 -2.14 -3.46
CA ALA A 320 8.92 -1.78 -2.40
C ALA A 320 9.93 -2.91 -2.21
N TYR A 321 11.04 -2.62 -1.57
CA TYR A 321 12.05 -3.62 -1.27
C TYR A 321 12.73 -3.33 0.06
N MET A 322 13.25 -4.40 0.67
CA MET A 322 14.10 -4.30 1.86
C MET A 322 15.38 -5.09 1.66
N VAL A 323 16.44 -4.63 2.30
CA VAL A 323 17.70 -5.37 2.44
C VAL A 323 17.80 -5.86 3.86
N LEU A 324 17.79 -7.17 4.04
CA LEU A 324 17.92 -7.81 5.34
C LEU A 324 19.40 -7.99 5.72
N PRO A 325 19.78 -7.71 6.97
CA PRO A 325 21.05 -8.17 7.52
C PRO A 325 21.17 -9.69 7.38
N ARG A 326 22.39 -10.19 7.11
CA ARG A 326 22.61 -11.63 6.90
C ARG A 326 22.11 -12.49 8.06
N GLN A 327 22.23 -12.01 9.29
CA GLN A 327 21.77 -12.73 10.48
C GLN A 327 20.24 -12.93 10.54
N LEU A 328 19.45 -12.15 9.81
CA LEU A 328 18.00 -12.34 9.73
C LEU A 328 17.55 -13.28 8.61
N LEU A 329 18.42 -13.61 7.65
CA LEU A 329 18.05 -14.47 6.52
C LEU A 329 17.62 -15.89 6.94
N PRO A 330 18.26 -16.57 7.93
CA PRO A 330 17.79 -17.89 8.36
C PRO A 330 16.36 -17.84 8.92
N ALA A 331 16.05 -16.85 9.76
CA ALA A 331 14.71 -16.66 10.32
C ALA A 331 13.69 -16.30 9.25
N TRP A 332 14.08 -15.43 8.29
CA TRP A 332 13.26 -15.11 7.13
C TRP A 332 12.91 -16.37 6.32
N ARG A 333 13.90 -17.13 5.91
CA ARG A 333 13.71 -18.35 5.10
C ARG A 333 12.88 -19.40 5.83
N ALA A 334 13.10 -19.60 7.12
CA ALA A 334 12.33 -20.53 7.93
C ALA A 334 10.83 -20.17 7.97
N LYS A 335 10.52 -18.87 8.02
CA LYS A 335 9.14 -18.39 8.20
C LYS A 335 8.40 -18.19 6.88
N TYR A 336 9.07 -17.67 5.85
CA TYR A 336 8.42 -17.14 4.64
C TYR A 336 8.71 -17.89 3.34
N ARG A 337 9.54 -18.96 3.37
CA ARG A 337 9.86 -19.73 2.17
C ARG A 337 8.64 -20.28 1.41
N ILE A 338 7.53 -20.53 2.12
CA ILE A 338 6.30 -21.06 1.53
C ILE A 338 5.37 -19.97 0.99
N TYR A 339 5.72 -18.70 1.16
CA TYR A 339 4.89 -17.59 0.69
C TYR A 339 5.09 -17.39 -0.81
N SER A 340 4.06 -16.86 -1.46
CA SER A 340 4.16 -16.39 -2.85
C SER A 340 4.60 -14.93 -2.87
N GLY A 341 5.35 -14.56 -3.89
CA GLY A 341 5.67 -13.15 -4.15
C GLY A 341 4.39 -12.34 -4.38
N THR A 342 4.32 -11.14 -3.80
CA THR A 342 3.12 -10.27 -3.87
C THR A 342 3.16 -9.26 -5.01
N VAL A 343 4.30 -9.07 -5.63
CA VAL A 343 4.47 -8.24 -6.82
C VAL A 343 4.40 -9.12 -8.06
N SER A 344 3.64 -8.70 -9.05
CA SER A 344 3.58 -9.40 -10.34
C SER A 344 4.97 -9.61 -10.92
N ARG A 345 5.27 -10.82 -11.39
CA ARG A 345 6.55 -11.14 -12.03
C ARG A 345 6.81 -10.29 -13.28
N PHE A 346 5.76 -9.95 -14.03
CA PHE A 346 5.89 -9.04 -15.16
C PHE A 346 6.35 -7.65 -14.72
N GLU A 347 5.79 -7.11 -13.63
CA GLU A 347 6.23 -5.82 -13.08
C GLU A 347 7.66 -5.91 -12.55
N GLN A 348 8.01 -6.99 -11.86
CA GLN A 348 9.36 -7.21 -11.37
C GLN A 348 10.39 -7.24 -12.51
N GLN A 349 10.13 -8.00 -13.58
CA GLN A 349 11.03 -8.10 -14.73
C GLN A 349 11.07 -6.80 -15.54
N THR A 350 9.96 -6.08 -15.62
CA THR A 350 9.93 -4.75 -16.25
C THR A 350 10.85 -3.79 -15.51
N LEU A 351 10.75 -3.72 -14.17
CA LEU A 351 11.60 -2.87 -13.35
C LEU A 351 13.08 -3.30 -13.42
N ALA A 352 13.36 -4.61 -13.38
CA ALA A 352 14.71 -5.13 -13.50
C ALA A 352 15.39 -4.71 -14.82
N ARG A 353 14.66 -4.79 -15.92
CA ARG A 353 15.15 -4.32 -17.22
C ARG A 353 15.27 -2.80 -17.26
N PHE A 354 14.30 -2.08 -16.69
CA PHE A 354 14.29 -0.62 -16.63
C PHE A 354 15.51 -0.08 -15.88
N ILE A 355 15.94 -0.77 -14.82
CA ILE A 355 17.16 -0.45 -14.07
C ILE A 355 18.40 -0.81 -14.91
N ARG A 356 18.54 -2.07 -15.34
CA ARG A 356 19.73 -2.59 -16.03
C ARG A 356 20.04 -1.90 -17.35
N GLU A 357 19.00 -1.50 -18.11
CA GLU A 357 19.16 -0.76 -19.37
C GLU A 357 19.36 0.75 -19.15
N GLY A 358 19.51 1.19 -17.89
CA GLY A 358 19.81 2.58 -17.51
C GLY A 358 18.65 3.56 -17.71
N TYR A 359 17.43 3.08 -17.94
CA TYR A 359 16.25 3.93 -18.04
C TYR A 359 15.88 4.55 -16.70
N PHE A 360 16.05 3.81 -15.61
CA PHE A 360 15.74 4.30 -14.26
C PHE A 360 16.61 5.50 -13.89
N THR A 361 17.92 5.42 -14.10
CA THR A 361 18.86 6.51 -13.81
C THR A 361 18.53 7.76 -14.64
N ARG A 362 18.23 7.58 -15.94
CA ARG A 362 17.82 8.70 -16.80
C ARG A 362 16.48 9.30 -16.38
N HIS A 363 15.56 8.48 -15.91
CA HIS A 363 14.28 8.91 -15.38
C HIS A 363 14.48 9.77 -14.13
N LEU A 364 15.21 9.27 -13.13
CA LEU A 364 15.53 10.01 -11.90
C LEU A 364 16.24 11.35 -12.17
N ALA A 365 17.13 11.38 -13.15
CA ALA A 365 17.79 12.64 -13.54
C ALA A 365 16.79 13.70 -14.04
N ARG A 366 15.80 13.30 -14.84
CA ARG A 366 14.73 14.20 -15.32
C ARG A 366 13.81 14.64 -14.19
N GLU A 367 13.42 13.71 -13.33
CA GLU A 367 12.58 14.01 -12.16
C GLU A 367 13.25 15.00 -11.21
N ARG A 368 14.55 14.84 -10.94
CA ARG A 368 15.31 15.80 -10.10
C ARG A 368 15.25 17.21 -10.66
N VAL A 369 15.39 17.38 -11.97
CA VAL A 369 15.29 18.70 -12.62
C VAL A 369 13.87 19.26 -12.45
N ALA A 370 12.85 18.48 -12.76
CA ALA A 370 11.46 18.91 -12.67
C ALA A 370 11.05 19.25 -11.22
N TYR A 371 11.37 18.38 -10.26
CA TYR A 371 11.01 18.62 -8.86
C TYR A 371 11.83 19.76 -8.22
N LYS A 372 13.08 19.97 -8.63
CA LYS A 372 13.84 21.15 -8.23
C LYS A 372 13.17 22.44 -8.69
N ALA A 373 12.74 22.50 -9.95
CA ALA A 373 12.05 23.67 -10.49
C ALA A 373 10.72 23.92 -9.74
N ARG A 374 9.95 22.88 -9.42
CA ARG A 374 8.71 22.98 -8.64
C ARG A 374 8.95 23.45 -7.22
N ARG A 375 9.97 22.90 -6.53
CA ARG A 375 10.35 23.37 -5.21
C ARG A 375 10.70 24.86 -5.23
N ASP A 376 11.49 25.29 -6.20
CA ASP A 376 11.92 26.69 -6.34
C ASP A 376 10.71 27.60 -6.63
N ALA A 377 9.79 27.15 -7.50
CA ALA A 377 8.56 27.88 -7.82
C ALA A 377 7.61 28.00 -6.61
N LEU A 378 7.41 26.92 -5.85
CA LEU A 378 6.63 26.97 -4.61
C LEU A 378 7.27 27.89 -3.58
N ALA A 379 8.57 27.77 -3.35
CA ALA A 379 9.28 28.63 -2.39
C ALA A 379 9.24 30.11 -2.79
N ALA A 380 9.39 30.43 -4.09
CA ALA A 380 9.26 31.77 -4.60
C ALA A 380 7.84 32.33 -4.42
N SER A 381 6.83 31.53 -4.72
CA SER A 381 5.42 31.90 -4.56
C SER A 381 5.08 32.21 -3.11
N LEU A 382 5.53 31.37 -2.16
CA LEU A 382 5.32 31.60 -0.73
C LEU A 382 6.03 32.86 -0.24
N ARG A 383 7.25 33.12 -0.68
CA ARG A 383 7.99 34.35 -0.35
C ARG A 383 7.35 35.61 -0.95
N ALA A 384 6.67 35.52 -2.09
CA ALA A 384 5.93 36.61 -2.70
C ALA A 384 4.59 36.87 -1.97
N ALA A 385 3.92 35.81 -1.50
CA ALA A 385 2.63 35.92 -0.85
C ALA A 385 2.70 36.38 0.62
N PHE A 386 3.77 36.08 1.34
CA PHE A 386 3.95 36.37 2.78
C PHE A 386 5.13 37.33 3.02
N ALA A 387 5.01 38.15 4.08
CA ALA A 387 6.12 38.97 4.50
C ALA A 387 7.32 38.13 5.03
N PRO A 388 8.56 38.57 4.90
CA PRO A 388 9.75 37.80 5.28
C PRO A 388 9.78 37.34 6.73
N ASP A 389 9.15 38.08 7.64
CA ASP A 389 9.07 37.78 9.06
C ASP A 389 7.78 37.01 9.45
N GLU A 390 6.86 36.80 8.51
CA GLU A 390 5.59 36.11 8.73
C GLU A 390 5.70 34.58 8.49
N LEU A 391 6.49 34.17 7.50
CA LEU A 391 6.61 32.78 7.11
C LEU A 391 8.08 32.34 7.00
N THR A 392 8.45 31.28 7.70
CA THR A 392 9.79 30.67 7.63
C THR A 392 9.72 29.36 6.86
N LEU A 393 10.58 29.21 5.85
CA LEU A 393 10.69 27.98 5.04
C LEU A 393 11.90 27.18 5.44
N THR A 394 11.71 25.85 5.64
CA THR A 394 12.80 24.88 5.91
C THR A 394 12.61 23.62 5.06
N GLY A 395 13.60 22.70 5.02
CA GLY A 395 13.52 21.47 4.26
C GLY A 395 13.69 21.64 2.75
N LEU A 396 14.38 22.71 2.29
CA LEU A 396 14.49 23.04 0.86
C LEU A 396 15.54 22.21 0.10
N HIS A 397 16.42 21.48 0.77
CA HIS A 397 17.60 20.88 0.13
C HIS A 397 17.38 19.46 -0.38
N THR A 398 16.39 18.77 0.17
CA THR A 398 16.14 17.34 -0.10
C THR A 398 14.64 17.02 -0.09
N GLY A 399 14.27 15.89 -0.71
CA GLY A 399 12.94 15.30 -0.66
C GLY A 399 11.91 15.99 -1.55
N LEU A 400 10.64 15.64 -1.37
CA LEU A 400 9.50 16.10 -2.18
C LEU A 400 8.50 16.97 -1.41
N HIS A 401 8.89 17.50 -0.25
CA HIS A 401 8.11 18.48 0.52
C HIS A 401 9.03 19.47 1.23
N LEU A 402 8.45 20.57 1.66
CA LEU A 402 9.10 21.58 2.49
C LEU A 402 8.19 21.91 3.68
N LEU A 403 8.76 22.52 4.72
CA LEU A 403 8.00 23.08 5.82
C LEU A 403 7.88 24.59 5.68
N ALA A 404 6.68 25.09 5.98
CA ALA A 404 6.39 26.51 6.04
C ALA A 404 5.76 26.83 7.41
N ARG A 405 6.54 27.48 8.30
CA ARG A 405 6.10 27.83 9.64
C ARG A 405 5.54 29.25 9.66
N LEU A 406 4.29 29.40 10.04
CA LEU A 406 3.59 30.66 10.16
C LEU A 406 3.80 31.26 11.56
N LYS A 407 4.29 32.47 11.64
CA LYS A 407 4.41 33.21 12.90
C LYS A 407 3.01 33.66 13.39
N ASN A 408 2.76 33.52 14.69
CA ASN A 408 1.46 33.83 15.28
C ASN A 408 0.31 33.13 14.52
N ALA A 409 0.47 31.85 14.30
CA ALA A 409 -0.51 31.04 13.58
C ALA A 409 -1.85 30.96 14.32
N PRO A 410 -2.99 30.99 13.64
CA PRO A 410 -4.26 30.61 14.25
C PRO A 410 -4.26 29.10 14.57
N PRO A 411 -5.24 28.60 15.35
CA PRO A 411 -5.34 27.18 15.66
C PRO A 411 -5.38 26.30 14.39
N ASP A 412 -4.72 25.17 14.44
CA ASP A 412 -4.63 24.23 13.30
C ASP A 412 -6.01 23.77 12.78
N ALA A 413 -7.00 23.66 13.67
CA ALA A 413 -8.37 23.35 13.28
C ALA A 413 -8.98 24.43 12.35
N ALA A 414 -8.72 25.71 12.63
CA ALA A 414 -9.17 26.82 11.79
C ALA A 414 -8.42 26.84 10.45
N LEU A 415 -7.11 26.55 10.44
CA LEU A 415 -6.32 26.40 9.20
C LEU A 415 -6.85 25.29 8.30
N ARG A 416 -7.17 24.11 8.87
CA ARG A 416 -7.75 22.98 8.10
C ARG A 416 -9.12 23.33 7.51
N ALA A 417 -10.00 23.95 8.32
CA ALA A 417 -11.33 24.36 7.87
C ALA A 417 -11.24 25.38 6.72
N ALA A 418 -10.39 26.40 6.87
CA ALA A 418 -10.18 27.42 5.85
C ALA A 418 -9.54 26.83 4.57
N ALA A 419 -8.58 25.92 4.70
CA ALA A 419 -7.98 25.23 3.55
C ALA A 419 -9.03 24.42 2.78
N LYS A 420 -9.84 23.63 3.47
CA LYS A 420 -10.93 22.85 2.86
C LYS A 420 -11.91 23.76 2.13
N ALA A 421 -12.31 24.88 2.72
CA ALA A 421 -13.21 25.85 2.10
C ALA A 421 -12.63 26.51 0.84
N GLN A 422 -11.32 26.66 0.76
CA GLN A 422 -10.58 27.21 -0.39
C GLN A 422 -10.15 26.15 -1.44
N GLY A 423 -10.52 24.88 -1.23
CA GLY A 423 -10.14 23.79 -2.11
C GLY A 423 -8.64 23.47 -2.08
N VAL A 424 -7.95 23.68 -0.96
CA VAL A 424 -6.54 23.38 -0.77
C VAL A 424 -6.38 22.12 0.07
N ALA A 425 -5.79 21.07 -0.50
CA ALA A 425 -5.35 19.92 0.28
C ALA A 425 -3.94 20.18 0.81
N LEU A 426 -3.77 20.18 2.13
CA LEU A 426 -2.50 20.37 2.80
C LEU A 426 -2.42 19.49 4.05
N SER A 427 -1.21 19.35 4.61
CA SER A 427 -0.99 18.73 5.91
C SER A 427 -0.32 19.73 6.85
N LEU A 428 -0.58 19.59 8.14
CA LEU A 428 0.08 20.34 9.20
C LEU A 428 1.04 19.42 9.97
N LEU A 429 2.08 19.97 10.55
CA LEU A 429 3.07 19.19 11.29
C LEU A 429 2.43 18.45 12.48
N SER A 430 1.38 19.05 13.07
CA SER A 430 0.58 18.43 14.14
C SER A 430 -0.17 17.16 13.70
N ASP A 431 -0.41 16.94 12.39
CA ASP A 431 -1.02 15.71 11.87
C ASP A 431 -0.09 14.50 12.03
N TYR A 432 1.18 14.75 12.28
CA TYR A 432 2.23 13.75 12.42
C TYR A 432 2.73 13.61 13.86
N ASP A 433 2.09 14.28 14.83
CA ASP A 433 2.33 14.05 16.24
C ASP A 433 1.72 12.71 16.68
N LEU A 434 2.57 11.78 17.04
CA LEU A 434 2.20 10.42 17.44
C LEU A 434 1.90 10.31 18.94
N THR A 435 2.08 11.40 19.71
CA THR A 435 1.90 11.43 21.18
C THR A 435 0.62 12.13 21.62
N GLY A 436 -0.08 12.78 20.69
CA GLY A 436 -1.35 13.44 20.99
C GLY A 436 -1.23 14.79 21.70
N GLY A 437 -0.16 15.55 21.44
CA GLY A 437 -0.06 16.95 21.88
C GLY A 437 0.96 17.23 22.98
N GLU A 438 1.90 16.34 23.22
CA GLU A 438 3.01 16.60 24.17
C GLU A 438 3.96 17.72 23.70
N ARG A 439 3.95 18.02 22.39
CA ARG A 439 4.78 19.06 21.77
C ARG A 439 3.94 20.01 20.93
N ASP A 440 4.33 21.29 20.91
CA ASP A 440 3.69 22.29 20.06
C ASP A 440 4.27 22.24 18.63
N PHE A 441 3.51 21.67 17.71
CA PHE A 441 3.78 21.65 16.28
C PHE A 441 2.86 22.56 15.49
N SER A 442 2.04 23.38 16.17
CA SER A 442 1.01 24.21 15.54
C SER A 442 1.57 25.23 14.53
N GLY A 443 0.75 25.58 13.55
CA GLY A 443 1.06 26.61 12.57
C GLY A 443 2.20 26.26 11.60
N THR A 444 2.56 24.98 11.49
CA THR A 444 3.58 24.55 10.53
C THR A 444 2.97 23.68 9.45
N PHE A 445 2.99 24.16 8.23
CA PHE A 445 2.52 23.44 7.04
C PHE A 445 3.60 22.46 6.56
N VAL A 446 3.18 21.27 6.15
CA VAL A 446 3.99 20.28 5.45
C VAL A 446 3.51 20.25 3.99
N LEU A 447 4.24 20.95 3.12
CA LEU A 447 3.80 21.24 1.75
C LEU A 447 4.56 20.39 0.74
N GLY A 448 3.84 19.47 0.09
CA GLY A 448 4.33 18.72 -1.06
C GLY A 448 4.23 19.54 -2.35
N TYR A 449 5.13 19.28 -3.28
CA TYR A 449 5.16 19.94 -4.59
C TYR A 449 5.17 18.94 -5.76
N GLY A 450 4.81 17.68 -5.47
CA GLY A 450 4.80 16.62 -6.48
C GLY A 450 3.63 16.68 -7.46
N SER A 451 2.45 17.16 -7.04
CA SER A 451 1.22 17.10 -7.84
C SER A 451 1.02 18.29 -8.77
N LEU A 452 1.50 19.46 -8.39
CA LEU A 452 1.20 20.71 -9.11
C LEU A 452 2.21 21.03 -10.18
N SER A 453 1.75 21.66 -11.26
CA SER A 453 2.62 22.25 -12.27
C SER A 453 3.26 23.55 -11.75
N GLU A 454 4.41 23.93 -12.30
CA GLU A 454 5.11 25.17 -11.94
C GLU A 454 4.21 26.42 -12.12
N ALA A 455 3.39 26.43 -13.17
CA ALA A 455 2.47 27.54 -13.46
C ALA A 455 1.36 27.72 -12.40
N SER A 456 1.05 26.70 -11.61
CA SER A 456 -0.01 26.75 -10.60
C SER A 456 0.46 27.32 -9.26
N PHE A 457 1.76 27.36 -8.98
CA PHE A 457 2.27 27.78 -7.67
C PHE A 457 2.02 29.24 -7.30
N PRO A 458 2.10 30.24 -8.22
CA PRO A 458 1.77 31.62 -7.86
C PRO A 458 0.37 31.74 -7.24
N GLU A 459 -0.64 31.14 -7.88
CA GLU A 459 -1.99 31.13 -7.39
C GLU A 459 -2.19 30.29 -6.12
N ALA A 460 -1.48 29.16 -6.01
CA ALA A 460 -1.49 28.32 -4.81
C ALA A 460 -0.94 29.07 -3.59
N GLY A 461 0.14 29.86 -3.74
CA GLY A 461 0.71 30.66 -2.67
C GLY A 461 -0.24 31.78 -2.19
N GLU A 462 -0.86 32.48 -3.13
CA GLU A 462 -1.89 33.49 -2.81
C GLU A 462 -3.09 32.87 -2.12
N THR A 463 -3.51 31.67 -2.55
CA THR A 463 -4.63 30.96 -1.94
C THR A 463 -4.27 30.52 -0.53
N LEU A 464 -3.05 30.04 -0.28
CA LEU A 464 -2.59 29.70 1.06
C LEU A 464 -2.58 30.92 1.99
N ARG A 465 -2.23 32.12 1.47
CA ARG A 465 -2.35 33.36 2.24
C ARG A 465 -3.80 33.66 2.61
N LYS A 466 -4.74 33.51 1.67
CA LYS A 466 -6.18 33.66 1.96
C LYS A 466 -6.67 32.69 3.01
N VAL A 467 -6.20 31.43 2.98
CA VAL A 467 -6.45 30.41 4.02
C VAL A 467 -6.01 30.93 5.39
N CYS A 468 -4.78 31.44 5.50
CA CYS A 468 -4.25 31.96 6.76
C CYS A 468 -5.06 33.16 7.27
N THR A 469 -5.46 34.08 6.37
CA THR A 469 -6.29 35.26 6.72
C THR A 469 -7.67 34.83 7.24
N ALA A 470 -8.36 33.97 6.49
CA ALA A 470 -9.69 33.47 6.89
C ALA A 470 -9.64 32.70 8.22
N ALA A 471 -8.60 31.91 8.45
CA ALA A 471 -8.41 31.20 9.70
C ALA A 471 -8.18 32.14 10.90
N ARG A 472 -7.45 33.24 10.72
CA ARG A 472 -7.28 34.28 11.76
C ARG A 472 -8.59 34.98 12.07
N GLU A 473 -9.36 35.39 11.06
CA GLU A 473 -10.66 36.04 11.23
C GLU A 473 -11.65 35.16 12.00
N ALA A 474 -11.73 33.88 11.61
CA ALA A 474 -12.57 32.90 12.32
C ALA A 474 -12.16 32.68 13.79
N SER A 475 -10.86 32.83 14.11
CA SER A 475 -10.36 32.65 15.49
C SER A 475 -10.57 33.87 16.39
N VAL A 476 -10.82 35.04 15.83
CA VAL A 476 -11.13 36.29 16.61
C VAL A 476 -12.62 36.37 16.97
N THR A 477 -13.46 35.64 16.25
CA THR A 477 -14.91 35.68 16.40
C THR A 477 -15.47 34.68 17.43
N VAL A 478 -14.60 33.80 17.97
CA VAL A 478 -14.88 32.83 19.03
C VAL A 478 -14.19 33.27 20.32
#